data_1932952a0dd84368c37318cf01f8c149
#
_entry.id   1932952a0dd84368c37318cf01f8c149
#
_cell.length_a   1.000
_cell.length_b   1.000
_cell.length_c   1.000
_cell.angle_alpha   90.00
_cell.angle_beta   90.00
_cell.angle_gamma   90.00
#
_symmetry.space_group_name_H-M   'P 1'
#
loop_
_entity.id
_entity.type
_entity.pdbx_description
1 polymer ?
#
loop_
_entity_poly.entity_id
_entity_poly.type
_entity_poly.pdbx_seq_one_letter_code
_entity_poly.pdbx_strand_id
1 'polypeptide(L)'
;MTDSSDPTAPTSGAGTAVTCDDAAPALESMRAAGPLVQCLTNTVVTNWTANVLLAAGAAPAMVDNPHEAGDFATVASAVLINLGTPYDDTVAAMAEAVAAAARARTPWVLDPVAAGALAWRTGVGRDLLGLGAPAIIRGNASEIIGLAGGAGGRGVDSTDTADAALEAARALAAEHGCAVAVSGEVDHLTDGRRLVRLSNGHPLLTRVTGVGCALGALMAAFAATTDDALVAATAATGLLTVAADAAADGAAGPGSFAVALLDQLATLTPQQIAERLRLESESGADR
;
A
#
# COMPACT_ATOMS: atom_id res chain seq x y z
N MET A 1 -16.98 -11.91 -51.23
CA MET A 1 -15.67 -12.18 -50.60
C MET A 1 -15.22 -10.92 -49.94
N THR A 2 -15.58 -10.75 -48.69
CA THR A 2 -15.12 -9.66 -47.83
C THR A 2 -14.48 -10.31 -46.61
N ASP A 3 -13.18 -10.19 -46.57
CA ASP A 3 -12.31 -10.67 -45.50
C ASP A 3 -12.50 -9.73 -44.29
N SER A 4 -13.06 -10.26 -43.22
CA SER A 4 -13.19 -9.56 -41.94
C SER A 4 -12.11 -10.11 -41.00
N SER A 5 -10.95 -9.49 -41.03
CA SER A 5 -9.91 -9.66 -40.03
C SER A 5 -10.31 -8.97 -38.71
N ASP A 6 -10.66 -9.78 -37.74
CA ASP A 6 -10.93 -9.40 -36.35
C ASP A 6 -9.64 -8.86 -35.69
N PRO A 7 -9.65 -7.66 -35.06
CA PRO A 7 -8.47 -7.16 -34.37
C PRO A 7 -8.31 -7.87 -33.02
N THR A 8 -7.23 -8.57 -32.91
CA THR A 8 -6.57 -9.19 -31.76
C THR A 8 -6.99 -8.65 -30.39
N ALA A 9 -7.54 -9.57 -29.58
CA ALA A 9 -7.64 -9.42 -28.12
C ALA A 9 -6.23 -9.20 -27.51
N PRO A 10 -6.12 -8.41 -26.44
CA PRO A 10 -4.83 -8.21 -25.80
C PRO A 10 -4.33 -9.54 -25.24
N THR A 11 -3.18 -9.98 -25.69
CA THR A 11 -2.44 -11.10 -25.12
C THR A 11 -2.13 -10.81 -23.67
N SER A 12 -2.70 -11.55 -22.73
CA SER A 12 -2.29 -11.52 -21.33
C SER A 12 -0.88 -12.12 -21.25
N GLY A 13 0.14 -11.28 -21.42
CA GLY A 13 1.53 -11.66 -21.20
C GLY A 13 1.74 -12.03 -19.73
N ALA A 14 2.48 -13.11 -19.48
CA ALA A 14 3.03 -13.40 -18.17
C ALA A 14 3.76 -12.12 -17.69
N GLY A 15 3.34 -11.55 -16.55
CA GLY A 15 3.89 -10.30 -16.06
C GLY A 15 5.39 -10.45 -15.82
N THR A 16 6.18 -9.54 -16.36
CA THR A 16 7.64 -9.50 -16.11
C THR A 16 7.90 -9.33 -14.61
N ALA A 17 8.99 -9.93 -14.10
CA ALA A 17 9.41 -9.73 -12.72
C ALA A 17 9.65 -8.23 -12.44
N VAL A 18 9.23 -7.75 -11.28
CA VAL A 18 9.53 -6.38 -10.83
C VAL A 18 11.01 -6.30 -10.44
N THR A 19 11.68 -5.24 -10.83
CA THR A 19 13.09 -5.02 -10.61
C THR A 19 13.37 -3.73 -9.84
N CYS A 20 14.59 -3.55 -9.36
CA CYS A 20 15.01 -2.29 -8.74
C CYS A 20 14.89 -1.10 -9.72
N ASP A 21 15.05 -1.35 -11.03
CA ASP A 21 14.96 -0.33 -12.07
C ASP A 21 13.52 0.21 -12.25
N ASP A 22 12.49 -0.53 -11.82
CA ASP A 22 11.11 -0.07 -11.87
C ASP A 22 10.79 0.96 -10.77
N ALA A 23 11.51 0.93 -9.64
CA ALA A 23 11.26 1.81 -8.51
C ALA A 23 11.68 3.26 -8.77
N ALA A 24 12.76 3.48 -9.52
CA ALA A 24 13.26 4.82 -9.82
C ALA A 24 12.29 5.64 -10.69
N PRO A 25 11.81 5.16 -11.86
CA PRO A 25 10.81 5.87 -12.65
C PRO A 25 9.49 6.09 -11.92
N ALA A 26 9.07 5.12 -11.08
CA ALA A 26 7.86 5.27 -10.28
C ALA A 26 7.98 6.44 -9.28
N LEU A 27 9.13 6.59 -8.57
CA LEU A 27 9.36 7.73 -7.69
C LEU A 27 9.43 9.05 -8.46
N GLU A 28 10.10 9.07 -9.61
CA GLU A 28 10.21 10.25 -10.46
C GLU A 28 8.82 10.72 -10.93
N SER A 29 7.99 9.79 -11.42
CA SER A 29 6.62 10.06 -11.87
C SER A 29 5.74 10.56 -10.72
N MET A 30 5.82 9.94 -9.55
CA MET A 30 5.06 10.35 -8.36
C MET A 30 5.43 11.77 -7.94
N ARG A 31 6.72 12.09 -7.85
CA ARG A 31 7.17 13.45 -7.48
C ARG A 31 6.84 14.51 -8.53
N ALA A 32 6.97 14.17 -9.81
CA ALA A 32 6.62 15.10 -10.90
C ALA A 32 5.13 15.42 -10.93
N ALA A 33 4.27 14.44 -10.61
CA ALA A 33 2.83 14.62 -10.59
C ALA A 33 2.32 15.31 -9.30
N GLY A 34 2.99 15.11 -8.16
CA GLY A 34 2.55 15.62 -6.87
C GLY A 34 1.13 15.19 -6.51
N PRO A 35 0.78 13.89 -6.51
CA PRO A 35 -0.60 13.42 -6.47
C PRO A 35 -1.31 13.85 -5.19
N LEU A 36 -2.60 14.25 -5.33
CA LEU A 36 -3.49 14.56 -4.22
C LEU A 36 -4.04 13.25 -3.63
N VAL A 37 -3.64 12.91 -2.42
CA VAL A 37 -4.09 11.70 -1.72
C VAL A 37 -5.12 12.04 -0.67
N GLN A 38 -6.35 11.59 -0.87
CA GLN A 38 -7.37 11.63 0.18
C GLN A 38 -7.06 10.55 1.23
N CYS A 39 -6.95 10.94 2.49
CA CYS A 39 -6.65 10.03 3.59
C CYS A 39 -7.82 9.96 4.56
N LEU A 40 -8.58 8.86 4.51
CA LEU A 40 -9.50 8.48 5.57
C LEU A 40 -8.71 7.57 6.51
N THR A 41 -8.03 8.18 7.48
CA THR A 41 -7.05 7.51 8.34
C THR A 41 -7.37 7.67 9.82
N ASN A 42 -6.67 6.95 10.66
CA ASN A 42 -6.91 6.98 12.10
C ASN A 42 -6.33 8.24 12.77
N THR A 43 -6.96 8.65 13.87
CA THR A 43 -6.64 9.89 14.59
C THR A 43 -5.24 9.91 15.19
N VAL A 44 -4.66 8.74 15.47
CA VAL A 44 -3.31 8.62 16.08
C VAL A 44 -2.23 9.10 15.12
N VAL A 45 -2.43 8.92 13.80
CA VAL A 45 -1.38 9.09 12.80
C VAL A 45 -1.68 10.14 11.73
N THR A 46 -2.80 10.86 11.83
CA THR A 46 -3.24 11.86 10.84
C THR A 46 -2.13 12.86 10.49
N ASN A 47 -1.53 13.49 11.50
CA ASN A 47 -0.43 14.45 11.30
C ASN A 47 0.82 13.79 10.71
N TRP A 48 1.19 12.60 11.21
CA TRP A 48 2.36 11.87 10.73
C TRP A 48 2.19 11.46 9.25
N THR A 49 1.04 10.91 8.88
CA THR A 49 0.71 10.52 7.51
C THR A 49 0.80 11.71 6.55
N ALA A 50 0.27 12.88 6.96
CA ALA A 50 0.36 14.10 6.16
C ALA A 50 1.83 14.51 5.93
N ASN A 51 2.65 14.51 6.98
CA ASN A 51 4.07 14.88 6.87
C ASN A 51 4.86 13.89 6.01
N VAL A 52 4.58 12.59 6.09
CA VAL A 52 5.21 11.57 5.24
C VAL A 52 4.88 11.79 3.76
N LEU A 53 3.61 12.06 3.42
CA LEU A 53 3.22 12.38 2.04
C LEU A 53 3.90 13.66 1.54
N LEU A 54 3.90 14.74 2.33
CA LEU A 54 4.58 16.00 1.98
C LEU A 54 6.07 15.80 1.77
N ALA A 55 6.73 15.06 2.66
CA ALA A 55 8.16 14.76 2.53
C ALA A 55 8.45 13.94 1.27
N ALA A 56 7.61 12.99 0.93
CA ALA A 56 7.78 12.17 -0.28
C ALA A 56 7.53 12.95 -1.59
N GLY A 57 6.78 14.07 -1.54
CA GLY A 57 6.43 14.89 -2.71
C GLY A 57 4.98 14.76 -3.17
N ALA A 58 4.08 14.21 -2.33
CA ALA A 58 2.64 14.13 -2.58
C ALA A 58 1.86 15.14 -1.73
N ALA A 59 0.62 15.43 -2.09
CA ALA A 59 -0.28 16.34 -1.38
C ALA A 59 -1.31 15.57 -0.55
N PRO A 60 -1.31 15.66 0.79
CA PRO A 60 -2.30 15.01 1.65
C PRO A 60 -3.59 15.83 1.75
N ALA A 61 -4.75 15.16 1.80
CA ALA A 61 -6.03 15.74 2.17
C ALA A 61 -6.76 14.83 3.16
N MET A 62 -7.01 15.34 4.38
CA MET A 62 -7.72 14.60 5.45
C MET A 62 -9.22 14.89 5.35
N VAL A 63 -9.90 14.28 4.35
CA VAL A 63 -11.32 14.48 4.08
C VAL A 63 -12.05 13.18 4.42
N ASP A 64 -12.54 13.10 5.64
CA ASP A 64 -13.12 11.89 6.28
C ASP A 64 -14.55 12.10 6.83
N ASN A 65 -15.22 13.17 6.37
CA ASN A 65 -16.62 13.42 6.69
C ASN A 65 -17.54 12.78 5.64
N PRO A 66 -18.61 12.04 6.02
CA PRO A 66 -19.48 11.35 5.07
C PRO A 66 -20.20 12.27 4.07
N HIS A 67 -20.36 13.56 4.39
CA HIS A 67 -21.00 14.52 3.49
C HIS A 67 -20.13 15.00 2.32
N GLU A 68 -18.82 14.81 2.41
CA GLU A 68 -17.88 15.32 1.40
C GLU A 68 -16.88 14.25 0.90
N ALA A 69 -16.70 13.15 1.62
CA ALA A 69 -15.69 12.14 1.32
C ALA A 69 -15.88 11.52 -0.08
N GLY A 70 -17.13 11.25 -0.47
CA GLY A 70 -17.45 10.71 -1.78
C GLY A 70 -17.15 11.69 -2.92
N ASP A 71 -17.57 12.94 -2.79
CA ASP A 71 -17.29 13.97 -3.80
C ASP A 71 -15.79 14.20 -3.95
N PHE A 72 -15.07 14.26 -2.83
CA PHE A 72 -13.62 14.46 -2.83
C PHE A 72 -12.88 13.29 -3.45
N ALA A 73 -13.33 12.04 -3.26
CA ALA A 73 -12.73 10.86 -3.87
C ALA A 73 -12.75 10.89 -5.41
N THR A 74 -13.68 11.64 -6.02
CA THR A 74 -13.75 11.76 -7.48
C THR A 74 -12.71 12.73 -8.05
N VAL A 75 -12.18 13.63 -7.25
CA VAL A 75 -11.18 14.64 -7.66
C VAL A 75 -9.78 14.35 -7.10
N ALA A 76 -9.68 13.48 -6.10
CA ALA A 76 -8.41 13.00 -5.59
C ALA A 76 -7.69 12.14 -6.64
N SER A 77 -6.35 12.16 -6.60
CA SER A 77 -5.52 11.28 -7.44
C SER A 77 -5.54 9.84 -6.95
N ALA A 78 -5.69 9.66 -5.64
CA ALA A 78 -5.85 8.35 -4.98
C ALA A 78 -6.49 8.49 -3.60
N VAL A 79 -6.98 7.38 -3.05
CA VAL A 79 -7.62 7.33 -1.73
C VAL A 79 -6.94 6.30 -0.83
N LEU A 80 -6.64 6.69 0.43
CA LEU A 80 -6.27 5.77 1.51
C LEU A 80 -7.47 5.52 2.41
N ILE A 81 -7.77 4.26 2.67
CA ILE A 81 -8.69 3.80 3.71
C ILE A 81 -7.89 3.04 4.77
N ASN A 82 -7.83 3.57 6.00
CA ASN A 82 -7.12 2.96 7.13
C ASN A 82 -8.04 2.76 8.32
N LEU A 83 -8.21 1.52 8.76
CA LEU A 83 -9.16 1.11 9.79
C LEU A 83 -8.59 1.20 11.22
N GLY A 84 -7.65 2.11 11.51
CA GLY A 84 -6.96 2.17 12.80
C GLY A 84 -7.85 2.56 13.99
N THR A 85 -8.68 3.59 13.86
CA THR A 85 -9.61 4.07 14.88
C THR A 85 -10.97 4.43 14.27
N PRO A 86 -11.71 3.46 13.71
CA PRO A 86 -12.95 3.75 13.00
C PRO A 86 -14.08 4.11 14.00
N TYR A 87 -14.94 5.02 13.56
CA TYR A 87 -16.21 5.39 14.17
C TYR A 87 -17.30 5.26 13.10
N ASP A 88 -18.57 5.21 13.48
CA ASP A 88 -19.66 5.03 12.52
C ASP A 88 -19.66 6.08 11.41
N ASP A 89 -19.42 7.35 11.75
CA ASP A 89 -19.33 8.43 10.76
C ASP A 89 -18.13 8.25 9.80
N THR A 90 -16.96 7.87 10.32
CA THR A 90 -15.79 7.64 9.46
C THR A 90 -15.94 6.38 8.60
N VAL A 91 -16.61 5.34 9.11
CA VAL A 91 -16.95 4.15 8.30
C VAL A 91 -17.93 4.52 7.18
N ALA A 92 -18.94 5.35 7.46
CA ALA A 92 -19.84 5.87 6.44
C ALA A 92 -19.09 6.69 5.38
N ALA A 93 -18.16 7.56 5.80
CA ALA A 93 -17.30 8.32 4.90
C ALA A 93 -16.43 7.42 4.03
N MET A 94 -15.84 6.35 4.61
CA MET A 94 -15.05 5.35 3.88
C MET A 94 -15.89 4.66 2.81
N ALA A 95 -17.13 4.26 3.12
CA ALA A 95 -18.03 3.63 2.16
C ALA A 95 -18.37 4.56 0.99
N GLU A 96 -18.70 5.83 1.29
CA GLU A 96 -18.95 6.85 0.25
C GLU A 96 -17.71 7.09 -0.64
N ALA A 97 -16.52 7.21 -0.02
CA ALA A 97 -15.28 7.41 -0.74
C ALA A 97 -14.94 6.23 -1.65
N VAL A 98 -15.03 4.98 -1.15
CA VAL A 98 -14.77 3.77 -1.96
C VAL A 98 -15.75 3.64 -3.12
N ALA A 99 -17.06 3.82 -2.85
CA ALA A 99 -18.07 3.75 -3.90
C ALA A 99 -17.87 4.82 -4.99
N ALA A 100 -17.47 6.04 -4.60
CA ALA A 100 -17.17 7.12 -5.53
C ALA A 100 -15.87 6.86 -6.30
N ALA A 101 -14.81 6.43 -5.64
CA ALA A 101 -13.53 6.06 -6.24
C ALA A 101 -13.70 4.96 -7.29
N ALA A 102 -14.51 3.92 -6.99
CA ALA A 102 -14.81 2.85 -7.95
C ALA A 102 -15.50 3.38 -9.21
N ARG A 103 -16.46 4.30 -9.09
CA ARG A 103 -17.14 4.93 -10.23
C ARG A 103 -16.20 5.84 -11.05
N ALA A 104 -15.35 6.60 -10.36
CA ALA A 104 -14.40 7.53 -10.98
C ALA A 104 -13.14 6.83 -11.52
N ARG A 105 -12.92 5.57 -11.15
CA ARG A 105 -11.67 4.83 -11.39
C ARG A 105 -10.47 5.45 -10.69
N THR A 106 -10.70 6.11 -9.56
CA THR A 106 -9.64 6.59 -8.68
C THR A 106 -9.06 5.40 -7.92
N PRO A 107 -7.74 5.14 -7.98
CA PRO A 107 -7.12 4.04 -7.25
C PRO A 107 -7.26 4.26 -5.74
N TRP A 108 -7.53 3.19 -4.99
CA TRP A 108 -7.59 3.27 -3.55
C TRP A 108 -6.83 2.12 -2.87
N VAL A 109 -6.37 2.37 -1.66
CA VAL A 109 -5.58 1.46 -0.85
C VAL A 109 -6.33 1.14 0.43
N LEU A 110 -6.39 -0.15 0.81
CA LEU A 110 -6.93 -0.61 2.07
C LEU A 110 -5.79 -0.97 3.04
N ASP A 111 -5.80 -0.35 4.22
CA ASP A 111 -4.99 -0.74 5.39
C ASP A 111 -5.94 -1.26 6.49
N PRO A 112 -6.19 -2.59 6.57
CA PRO A 112 -7.20 -3.19 7.44
C PRO A 112 -6.66 -3.37 8.86
N VAL A 113 -6.22 -2.30 9.49
CA VAL A 113 -5.62 -2.31 10.83
C VAL A 113 -6.45 -3.11 11.82
N ALA A 114 -5.81 -4.10 12.46
CA ALA A 114 -6.38 -5.01 13.43
C ALA A 114 -7.47 -5.97 12.89
N ALA A 115 -7.53 -6.19 11.57
CA ALA A 115 -8.35 -7.27 11.00
C ALA A 115 -7.92 -8.62 11.58
N GLY A 116 -8.88 -9.52 11.74
CA GLY A 116 -8.70 -10.80 12.43
C GLY A 116 -8.77 -10.69 13.97
N ALA A 117 -8.15 -9.68 14.55
CA ALA A 117 -8.18 -9.46 16.00
C ALA A 117 -9.49 -8.80 16.47
N LEU A 118 -10.06 -7.90 15.65
CA LEU A 118 -11.29 -7.18 15.95
C LEU A 118 -12.35 -7.48 14.89
N ALA A 119 -13.36 -8.27 15.26
CA ALA A 119 -14.38 -8.77 14.34
C ALA A 119 -15.13 -7.66 13.59
N TRP A 120 -15.47 -6.55 14.30
CA TRP A 120 -16.15 -5.42 13.67
C TRP A 120 -15.31 -4.77 12.58
N ARG A 121 -14.03 -4.48 12.85
CA ARG A 121 -13.11 -3.91 11.84
C ARG A 121 -12.90 -4.85 10.66
N THR A 122 -12.80 -6.14 10.93
CA THR A 122 -12.70 -7.17 9.89
C THR A 122 -13.93 -7.16 8.99
N GLY A 123 -15.12 -7.04 9.58
CA GLY A 123 -16.39 -6.89 8.85
C GLY A 123 -16.37 -5.63 7.98
N VAL A 124 -16.04 -4.46 8.55
CA VAL A 124 -15.94 -3.21 7.80
C VAL A 124 -14.98 -3.34 6.62
N GLY A 125 -13.79 -3.92 6.82
CA GLY A 125 -12.84 -4.12 5.73
C GLY A 125 -13.41 -4.96 4.58
N ARG A 126 -14.14 -6.05 4.90
CA ARG A 126 -14.80 -6.90 3.89
C ARG A 126 -15.96 -6.19 3.20
N ASP A 127 -16.75 -5.43 3.94
CA ASP A 127 -17.87 -4.66 3.38
C ASP A 127 -17.34 -3.63 2.37
N LEU A 128 -16.24 -2.96 2.68
CA LEU A 128 -15.59 -2.01 1.77
C LEU A 128 -15.05 -2.68 0.49
N LEU A 129 -14.44 -3.87 0.61
CA LEU A 129 -14.00 -4.67 -0.54
C LEU A 129 -15.18 -5.09 -1.45
N GLY A 130 -16.37 -5.24 -0.87
CA GLY A 130 -17.60 -5.49 -1.62
C GLY A 130 -18.11 -4.30 -2.43
N LEU A 131 -17.68 -3.06 -2.12
CA LEU A 131 -18.08 -1.85 -2.85
C LEU A 131 -17.21 -1.56 -4.07
N GLY A 132 -15.98 -2.07 -4.11
CA GLY A 132 -15.08 -1.87 -5.23
C GLY A 132 -13.71 -2.50 -4.97
N ALA A 133 -13.03 -2.90 -6.03
CA ALA A 133 -11.69 -3.49 -5.92
C ALA A 133 -10.64 -2.40 -5.58
N PRO A 134 -9.79 -2.61 -4.55
CA PRO A 134 -8.67 -1.71 -4.28
C PRO A 134 -7.57 -1.91 -5.32
N ALA A 135 -6.70 -0.92 -5.49
CA ALA A 135 -5.45 -1.11 -6.20
C ALA A 135 -4.46 -1.93 -5.35
N ILE A 136 -4.43 -1.65 -4.04
CA ILE A 136 -3.50 -2.31 -3.12
C ILE A 136 -4.21 -2.58 -1.78
N ILE A 137 -3.99 -3.77 -1.21
CA ILE A 137 -4.26 -4.09 0.20
C ILE A 137 -2.91 -4.16 0.92
N ARG A 138 -2.79 -3.50 2.05
CA ARG A 138 -1.56 -3.47 2.84
C ARG A 138 -1.84 -3.81 4.29
N GLY A 139 -1.09 -4.73 4.89
CA GLY A 139 -1.23 -5.10 6.31
C GLY A 139 -0.02 -5.89 6.80
N ASN A 140 0.03 -6.21 8.10
CA ASN A 140 0.95 -7.22 8.60
C ASN A 140 0.38 -8.64 8.38
N ALA A 141 1.18 -9.67 8.64
CA ALA A 141 0.78 -11.06 8.42
C ALA A 141 -0.57 -11.41 9.07
N SER A 142 -0.79 -11.04 10.33
CA SER A 142 -2.03 -11.36 11.05
C SER A 142 -3.26 -10.62 10.50
N GLU A 143 -3.09 -9.40 10.00
CA GLU A 143 -4.15 -8.60 9.39
C GLU A 143 -4.56 -9.17 8.03
N ILE A 144 -3.60 -9.55 7.20
CA ILE A 144 -3.86 -10.16 5.88
C ILE A 144 -4.54 -11.53 6.04
N ILE A 145 -4.03 -12.40 6.93
CA ILE A 145 -4.67 -13.68 7.24
C ILE A 145 -6.10 -13.46 7.76
N GLY A 146 -6.29 -12.51 8.68
CA GLY A 146 -7.58 -12.20 9.26
C GLY A 146 -8.59 -11.66 8.24
N LEU A 147 -8.16 -10.78 7.34
CA LEU A 147 -9.00 -10.25 6.28
C LEU A 147 -9.45 -11.35 5.31
N ALA A 148 -8.55 -12.27 4.96
CA ALA A 148 -8.82 -13.42 4.09
C ALA A 148 -9.73 -14.49 4.71
N GLY A 149 -10.09 -14.37 5.98
CA GLY A 149 -10.98 -15.34 6.65
C GLY A 149 -10.28 -16.43 7.44
N GLY A 150 -8.96 -16.37 7.54
CA GLY A 150 -8.18 -17.26 8.40
C GLY A 150 -8.27 -16.86 9.88
N ALA A 151 -7.87 -17.76 10.77
CA ALA A 151 -7.76 -17.49 12.20
C ALA A 151 -6.55 -16.57 12.47
N GLY A 152 -6.70 -15.26 12.27
CA GLY A 152 -5.75 -14.26 12.73
C GLY A 152 -5.80 -14.19 14.27
N GLY A 153 -4.71 -14.49 14.96
CA GLY A 153 -4.67 -14.49 16.40
C GLY A 153 -3.28 -14.24 16.96
N ARG A 154 -3.20 -13.76 18.21
CA ARG A 154 -1.94 -13.63 18.95
C ARG A 154 -1.31 -15.02 19.14
N GLY A 155 -0.10 -15.26 18.63
CA GLY A 155 0.74 -16.37 19.06
C GLY A 155 0.87 -17.54 18.09
N VAL A 156 0.92 -17.29 16.79
CA VAL A 156 1.36 -18.30 15.81
C VAL A 156 2.87 -18.15 15.61
N ASP A 157 3.61 -19.27 15.64
CA ASP A 157 5.07 -19.29 15.50
C ASP A 157 5.52 -18.72 14.15
N SER A 158 6.64 -17.99 14.14
CA SER A 158 7.01 -17.02 13.11
C SER A 158 7.23 -17.56 11.69
N THR A 159 7.48 -18.84 11.49
CA THR A 159 7.70 -19.46 10.18
C THR A 159 6.39 -19.90 9.52
N ASP A 160 5.47 -20.51 10.28
CA ASP A 160 4.15 -20.89 9.78
C ASP A 160 3.30 -19.68 9.41
N THR A 161 3.57 -18.52 10.03
CA THR A 161 2.86 -17.25 9.74
C THR A 161 3.29 -16.61 8.43
N ALA A 162 4.53 -16.71 8.01
CA ALA A 162 5.00 -16.08 6.77
C ALA A 162 4.41 -16.79 5.54
N ASP A 163 4.42 -18.14 5.53
CA ASP A 163 3.84 -18.92 4.42
C ASP A 163 2.31 -18.79 4.39
N ALA A 164 1.65 -18.86 5.56
CA ALA A 164 0.20 -18.68 5.65
C ALA A 164 -0.22 -17.25 5.23
N ALA A 165 0.56 -16.23 5.55
CA ALA A 165 0.31 -14.86 5.13
C ALA A 165 0.49 -14.68 3.62
N LEU A 166 1.49 -15.35 3.02
CA LEU A 166 1.71 -15.31 1.58
C LEU A 166 0.57 -16.01 0.81
N GLU A 167 0.08 -17.15 1.32
CA GLU A 167 -1.09 -17.83 0.74
C GLU A 167 -2.34 -16.94 0.81
N ALA A 168 -2.61 -16.33 1.97
CA ALA A 168 -3.71 -15.40 2.16
C ALA A 168 -3.59 -14.17 1.24
N ALA A 169 -2.37 -13.62 1.10
CA ALA A 169 -2.11 -12.49 0.23
C ALA A 169 -2.38 -12.83 -1.24
N ARG A 170 -1.93 -14.00 -1.71
CA ARG A 170 -2.20 -14.47 -3.08
C ARG A 170 -3.70 -14.68 -3.33
N ALA A 171 -4.42 -15.23 -2.34
CA ALA A 171 -5.87 -15.43 -2.44
C ALA A 171 -6.60 -14.07 -2.57
N LEU A 172 -6.31 -13.11 -1.69
CA LEU A 172 -6.90 -11.76 -1.76
C LEU A 172 -6.55 -11.04 -3.05
N ALA A 173 -5.29 -11.15 -3.51
CA ALA A 173 -4.86 -10.55 -4.77
C ALA A 173 -5.62 -11.11 -5.96
N ALA A 174 -5.81 -12.43 -6.00
CA ALA A 174 -6.55 -13.11 -7.07
C ALA A 174 -8.06 -12.80 -7.01
N GLU A 175 -8.65 -12.76 -5.81
CA GLU A 175 -10.06 -12.47 -5.59
C GLU A 175 -10.44 -11.04 -6.02
N HIS A 176 -9.60 -10.06 -5.66
CA HIS A 176 -9.91 -8.65 -5.89
C HIS A 176 -9.17 -8.04 -7.09
N GLY A 177 -8.27 -8.78 -7.75
CA GLY A 177 -7.49 -8.26 -8.88
C GLY A 177 -6.55 -7.11 -8.50
N CYS A 178 -5.95 -7.16 -7.32
CA CYS A 178 -5.13 -6.10 -6.74
C CYS A 178 -3.73 -6.59 -6.36
N ALA A 179 -2.86 -5.68 -5.94
CA ALA A 179 -1.64 -6.06 -5.24
C ALA A 179 -1.90 -6.18 -3.72
N VAL A 180 -1.20 -7.11 -3.06
CA VAL A 180 -1.23 -7.26 -1.60
C VAL A 180 0.17 -7.16 -1.06
N ALA A 181 0.38 -6.27 -0.08
CA ALA A 181 1.66 -6.02 0.58
C ALA A 181 1.58 -6.47 2.04
N VAL A 182 2.37 -7.48 2.40
CA VAL A 182 2.50 -8.01 3.75
C VAL A 182 3.78 -7.47 4.37
N SER A 183 3.64 -6.61 5.38
CA SER A 183 4.79 -6.03 6.09
C SER A 183 5.34 -6.99 7.13
N GLY A 184 6.67 -7.12 7.19
CA GLY A 184 7.41 -7.97 8.11
C GLY A 184 8.87 -7.56 8.27
N GLU A 185 9.72 -8.46 8.74
CA GLU A 185 11.18 -8.30 8.70
C GLU A 185 11.67 -8.31 7.23
N VAL A 186 11.06 -9.15 6.42
CA VAL A 186 11.06 -9.10 4.96
C VAL A 186 9.64 -8.80 4.52
N ASP A 187 9.46 -7.73 3.76
CA ASP A 187 8.16 -7.39 3.20
C ASP A 187 7.88 -8.28 1.97
N HIS A 188 6.67 -8.84 1.89
CA HIS A 188 6.22 -9.67 0.78
C HIS A 188 5.10 -8.98 0.03
N LEU A 189 5.28 -8.78 -1.28
CA LEU A 189 4.29 -8.12 -2.13
C LEU A 189 3.92 -9.01 -3.31
N THR A 190 2.64 -9.19 -3.59
CA THR A 190 2.17 -10.07 -4.66
C THR A 190 0.92 -9.51 -5.35
N ASP A 191 0.76 -9.82 -6.62
CA ASP A 191 -0.48 -9.63 -7.38
C ASP A 191 -1.23 -10.98 -7.61
N GLY A 192 -0.86 -12.00 -6.83
CA GLY A 192 -1.36 -13.36 -6.97
C GLY A 192 -0.53 -14.24 -7.91
N ARG A 193 0.26 -13.63 -8.80
CA ARG A 193 1.12 -14.32 -9.79
C ARG A 193 2.60 -14.06 -9.53
N ARG A 194 2.98 -12.77 -9.48
CA ARG A 194 4.35 -12.32 -9.17
C ARG A 194 4.52 -12.21 -7.66
N LEU A 195 5.74 -12.38 -7.20
CA LEU A 195 6.10 -12.17 -5.80
C LEU A 195 7.36 -11.32 -5.72
N VAL A 196 7.33 -10.29 -4.91
CA VAL A 196 8.46 -9.42 -4.57
C VAL A 196 8.75 -9.56 -3.09
N ARG A 197 10.02 -9.68 -2.74
CA ARG A 197 10.52 -9.63 -1.36
C ARG A 197 11.46 -8.43 -1.22
N LEU A 198 11.22 -7.60 -0.21
CA LEU A 198 12.07 -6.47 0.14
C LEU A 198 12.67 -6.69 1.51
N SER A 199 14.00 -6.60 1.62
CA SER A 199 14.74 -6.80 2.88
C SER A 199 15.42 -5.53 3.40
N ASN A 200 15.00 -4.36 2.89
CA ASN A 200 15.36 -3.06 3.46
C ASN A 200 14.51 -2.76 4.70
N GLY A 201 14.99 -1.86 5.51
CA GLY A 201 14.30 -1.37 6.70
C GLY A 201 15.13 -1.53 7.96
N HIS A 202 14.69 -0.86 9.01
CA HIS A 202 15.40 -0.83 10.29
C HIS A 202 14.42 -1.06 11.47
N PRO A 203 14.82 -1.76 12.55
CA PRO A 203 13.95 -2.01 13.71
C PRO A 203 13.35 -0.74 14.35
N LEU A 204 13.96 0.42 14.19
CA LEU A 204 13.42 1.70 14.68
C LEU A 204 12.08 2.07 14.01
N LEU A 205 11.74 1.52 12.84
CA LEU A 205 10.41 1.68 12.24
C LEU A 205 9.29 1.22 13.18
N THR A 206 9.54 0.19 14.00
CA THR A 206 8.56 -0.31 14.97
C THR A 206 8.46 0.56 16.23
N ARG A 207 9.35 1.54 16.40
CA ARG A 207 9.41 2.45 17.55
C ARG A 207 8.84 3.85 17.24
N VAL A 208 8.44 4.09 16.01
CA VAL A 208 7.75 5.32 15.57
C VAL A 208 6.33 4.96 15.19
N THR A 209 5.36 5.53 15.90
CA THR A 209 3.95 5.20 15.65
C THR A 209 3.51 5.71 14.29
N GLY A 210 2.69 4.94 13.60
CA GLY A 210 2.06 5.35 12.35
C GLY A 210 2.90 5.16 11.09
N VAL A 211 4.13 4.66 11.18
CA VAL A 211 4.94 4.41 9.98
C VAL A 211 4.25 3.44 9.02
N GLY A 212 3.69 2.36 9.56
CA GLY A 212 2.91 1.42 8.74
C GLY A 212 1.69 2.08 8.08
N CYS A 213 0.90 2.84 8.84
CA CYS A 213 -0.27 3.54 8.30
C CYS A 213 0.12 4.56 7.21
N ALA A 214 1.25 5.26 7.39
CA ALA A 214 1.77 6.18 6.39
C ALA A 214 2.27 5.46 5.12
N LEU A 215 2.76 4.22 5.23
CA LEU A 215 3.10 3.40 4.06
C LEU A 215 1.87 3.17 3.16
N GLY A 216 0.69 2.93 3.74
CA GLY A 216 -0.56 2.84 2.96
C GLY A 216 -0.84 4.11 2.16
N ALA A 217 -0.58 5.29 2.75
CA ALA A 217 -0.72 6.57 2.05
C ALA A 217 0.31 6.75 0.93
N LEU A 218 1.56 6.34 1.16
CA LEU A 218 2.59 6.32 0.11
C LEU A 218 2.19 5.38 -1.03
N MET A 219 1.69 4.18 -0.73
CA MET A 219 1.19 3.26 -1.76
C MET A 219 0.07 3.89 -2.59
N ALA A 220 -0.84 4.65 -1.97
CA ALA A 220 -1.87 5.38 -2.68
C ALA A 220 -1.26 6.45 -3.61
N ALA A 221 -0.26 7.20 -3.14
CA ALA A 221 0.43 8.20 -3.96
C ALA A 221 1.11 7.58 -5.19
N PHE A 222 1.77 6.42 -5.03
CA PHE A 222 2.38 5.71 -6.15
C PHE A 222 1.34 5.09 -7.09
N ALA A 223 0.24 4.53 -6.57
CA ALA A 223 -0.84 3.97 -7.39
C ALA A 223 -1.56 5.03 -8.25
N ALA A 224 -1.48 6.30 -7.87
CA ALA A 224 -2.00 7.41 -8.68
C ALA A 224 -1.22 7.65 -9.98
N THR A 225 0.03 7.17 -10.07
CA THR A 225 0.97 7.52 -11.14
C THR A 225 1.64 6.31 -11.79
N THR A 226 1.27 5.11 -11.36
CA THR A 226 1.86 3.84 -11.81
C THR A 226 0.73 2.86 -12.10
N ASP A 227 0.60 2.42 -13.35
CA ASP A 227 -0.48 1.51 -13.79
C ASP A 227 -0.37 0.10 -13.18
N ASP A 228 0.84 -0.36 -12.90
CA ASP A 228 1.10 -1.65 -12.25
C ASP A 228 1.08 -1.50 -10.73
N ALA A 229 0.02 -2.00 -10.10
CA ALA A 229 -0.17 -1.90 -8.65
C ALA A 229 0.94 -2.60 -7.83
N LEU A 230 1.56 -3.68 -8.36
CA LEU A 230 2.67 -4.33 -7.69
C LEU A 230 3.94 -3.48 -7.74
N VAL A 231 4.21 -2.82 -8.87
CA VAL A 231 5.30 -1.84 -9.00
C VAL A 231 5.07 -0.65 -8.07
N ALA A 232 3.84 -0.11 -8.03
CA ALA A 232 3.47 0.99 -7.12
C ALA A 232 3.72 0.63 -5.65
N ALA A 233 3.24 -0.55 -5.21
CA ALA A 233 3.43 -1.03 -3.85
C ALA A 233 4.92 -1.27 -3.53
N THR A 234 5.67 -1.83 -4.49
CA THR A 234 7.11 -2.08 -4.35
C THR A 234 7.90 -0.79 -4.22
N ALA A 235 7.63 0.19 -5.08
CA ALA A 235 8.31 1.49 -5.05
C ALA A 235 8.01 2.28 -3.76
N ALA A 236 6.76 2.26 -3.29
CA ALA A 236 6.37 2.90 -2.03
C ALA A 236 7.07 2.26 -0.82
N THR A 237 7.09 0.91 -0.77
CA THR A 237 7.78 0.17 0.30
C THR A 237 9.28 0.43 0.23
N GLY A 238 9.86 0.38 -0.97
CA GLY A 238 11.28 0.64 -1.19
C GLY A 238 11.69 2.05 -0.77
N LEU A 239 10.91 3.08 -1.12
CA LEU A 239 11.17 4.46 -0.67
C LEU A 239 11.22 4.54 0.85
N LEU A 240 10.20 3.99 1.55
CA LEU A 240 10.13 4.06 3.00
C LEU A 240 11.26 3.30 3.69
N THR A 241 11.54 2.08 3.23
CA THR A 241 12.51 1.19 3.89
C THR A 241 13.96 1.57 3.61
N VAL A 242 14.29 2.05 2.40
CA VAL A 242 15.59 2.64 2.09
C VAL A 242 15.80 3.95 2.85
N ALA A 243 14.75 4.78 2.99
CA ALA A 243 14.81 5.97 3.82
C ALA A 243 15.05 5.63 5.29
N ALA A 244 14.46 4.53 5.79
CA ALA A 244 14.66 4.07 7.15
C ALA A 244 16.08 3.55 7.39
N ASP A 245 16.67 2.81 6.45
CA ASP A 245 18.07 2.40 6.53
C ASP A 245 18.98 3.63 6.67
N ALA A 246 18.79 4.64 5.82
CA ALA A 246 19.59 5.86 5.85
C ALA A 246 19.32 6.73 7.10
N ALA A 247 18.08 6.80 7.57
CA ALA A 247 17.69 7.57 8.74
C ALA A 247 18.25 6.97 10.06
N ALA A 248 18.50 5.65 10.08
CA ALA A 248 19.06 4.99 11.25
C ALA A 248 20.54 5.34 11.48
N ASP A 249 21.26 5.72 10.41
CA ASP A 249 22.64 6.14 10.49
C ASP A 249 22.74 7.44 11.32
N GLY A 250 23.31 7.33 12.52
CA GLY A 250 23.47 8.45 13.44
C GLY A 250 22.24 8.82 14.28
N ALA A 251 21.13 8.09 14.18
CA ALA A 251 19.97 8.30 15.03
C ALA A 251 20.27 7.87 16.48
N ALA A 252 20.07 8.78 17.43
CA ALA A 252 20.26 8.52 18.87
C ALA A 252 19.08 7.73 19.48
N GLY A 253 17.93 7.68 18.79
CA GLY A 253 16.72 7.03 19.24
C GLY A 253 15.52 7.30 18.32
N PRO A 254 14.30 6.87 18.70
CA PRO A 254 13.13 6.97 17.82
C PRO A 254 12.77 8.41 17.45
N GLY A 255 13.03 9.40 18.31
CA GLY A 255 12.74 10.80 18.03
C GLY A 255 13.60 11.36 16.90
N SER A 256 14.94 11.23 17.01
CA SER A 256 15.86 11.67 15.96
C SER A 256 15.71 10.82 14.69
N PHE A 257 15.43 9.53 14.83
CA PHE A 257 15.10 8.67 13.68
C PHE A 257 13.85 9.15 12.93
N ALA A 258 12.77 9.52 13.64
CA ALA A 258 11.54 9.99 13.01
C ALA A 258 11.76 11.29 12.21
N VAL A 259 12.57 12.23 12.75
CA VAL A 259 12.96 13.45 12.03
C VAL A 259 13.78 13.08 10.80
N ALA A 260 14.84 12.28 10.99
CA ALA A 260 15.71 11.86 9.89
C ALA A 260 14.96 11.07 8.80
N LEU A 261 13.94 10.26 9.16
CA LEU A 261 13.12 9.53 8.22
C LEU A 261 12.36 10.48 7.27
N LEU A 262 11.78 11.57 7.79
CA LEU A 262 11.12 12.58 6.95
C LEU A 262 12.14 13.27 6.04
N ASP A 263 13.33 13.62 6.56
CA ASP A 263 14.39 14.24 5.78
C ASP A 263 14.87 13.30 4.65
N GLN A 264 15.03 12.01 4.94
CA GLN A 264 15.43 11.01 3.93
C GLN A 264 14.33 10.80 2.87
N LEU A 265 13.05 10.73 3.27
CA LEU A 265 11.93 10.66 2.32
C LEU A 265 11.95 11.83 1.34
N ALA A 266 12.34 13.03 1.78
CA ALA A 266 12.41 14.21 0.94
C ALA A 266 13.65 14.24 0.02
N THR A 267 14.78 13.71 0.47
CA THR A 267 16.08 13.92 -0.18
C THR A 267 16.57 12.74 -1.00
N LEU A 268 16.09 11.51 -0.74
CA LEU A 268 16.46 10.34 -1.53
C LEU A 268 16.10 10.53 -3.01
N THR A 269 17.10 10.32 -3.87
CA THR A 269 16.90 10.41 -5.32
C THR A 269 16.39 9.08 -5.90
N PRO A 270 15.71 9.09 -7.06
CA PRO A 270 15.32 7.87 -7.77
C PRO A 270 16.49 6.90 -7.98
N GLN A 271 17.65 7.41 -8.38
CA GLN A 271 18.86 6.61 -8.56
C GLN A 271 19.30 5.95 -7.25
N GLN A 272 19.33 6.68 -6.14
CA GLN A 272 19.73 6.13 -4.85
C GLN A 272 18.80 5.01 -4.37
N ILE A 273 17.52 5.07 -4.72
CA ILE A 273 16.57 3.98 -4.42
C ILE A 273 16.92 2.75 -5.23
N ALA A 274 17.09 2.86 -6.55
CA ALA A 274 17.45 1.73 -7.40
C ALA A 274 18.76 1.05 -6.95
N GLU A 275 19.76 1.84 -6.52
CA GLU A 275 21.05 1.33 -6.05
C GLU A 275 21.00 0.65 -4.68
N ARG A 276 20.08 1.08 -3.78
CA ARG A 276 20.05 0.62 -2.38
C ARG A 276 18.94 -0.39 -2.09
N LEU A 277 17.99 -0.55 -3.01
CA LEU A 277 16.88 -1.45 -2.84
C LEU A 277 17.38 -2.91 -2.87
N ARG A 278 17.09 -3.65 -1.79
CA ARG A 278 17.35 -5.09 -1.68
C ARG A 278 16.08 -5.85 -2.03
N LEU A 279 15.94 -6.18 -3.31
CA LEU A 279 14.76 -6.76 -3.90
C LEU A 279 15.08 -8.13 -4.51
N GLU A 280 14.25 -9.12 -4.17
CA GLU A 280 14.16 -10.40 -4.86
C GLU A 280 12.77 -10.51 -5.49
N SER A 281 12.69 -10.92 -6.76
CA SER A 281 11.43 -11.04 -7.47
C SER A 281 11.30 -12.38 -8.17
N GLU A 282 10.10 -12.95 -8.10
CA GLU A 282 9.72 -14.13 -8.85
C GLU A 282 8.68 -13.71 -9.90
N SER A 283 8.94 -14.05 -11.17
CA SER A 283 7.93 -13.92 -12.24
C SER A 283 6.82 -14.93 -12.06
N GLY A 284 5.60 -14.56 -12.44
CA GLY A 284 4.50 -15.51 -12.47
C GLY A 284 4.80 -16.64 -13.47
N ALA A 285 5.00 -17.85 -12.99
CA ALA A 285 5.02 -19.00 -13.85
C ALA A 285 3.59 -19.24 -14.39
N ASP A 286 3.46 -19.45 -15.68
CA ASP A 286 2.23 -19.99 -16.26
C ASP A 286 1.95 -21.35 -15.60
N ARG A 287 0.89 -21.41 -14.77
CA ARG A 287 0.38 -22.67 -14.23
C ARG A 287 -0.92 -23.02 -14.93
#